data_e4d9a7701511aab8e66a499c7f4fc8f4
#
_entry.id   e4d9a7701511aab8e66a499c7f4fc8f4
#
_cell.length_a   1.000
_cell.length_b   1.000
_cell.length_c   1.000
_cell.angle_alpha   90.00
_cell.angle_beta   90.00
_cell.angle_gamma   90.00
#
_symmetry.space_group_name_H-M   'P 1'
#
loop_
_entity.id
_entity.type
_entity.pdbx_description
1 polymer ?
#
loop_
_entity_poly.entity_id
_entity_poly.type
_entity_poly.pdbx_seq_one_letter_code
_entity_poly.pdbx_strand_id
1 'polypeptide(L)'
;MDRRIFLRASVGTFGAFAADRGGWAFQSKVTNPRFKYSICNEVFEKWDFAASCKAIRQAGYAGIEIAPFTLAESVDDINAARRRELRGIMRSEGLAFAGLHWLLLTPKWLQVVTADRGIRERSWAYFRKLIDFCADMGEKGVMVLGSPKQRTSQGNTAAEATKNLKDGLASVAAHAGERGVTIALEPLASKDTDVVNTLDQSARIVKEIGNPAVQTMFDFHNTADEREPLDVLVKRHYAAIRHVHVNEMDGRHPGTGNFDFRPVFQTLADLKYSRWVSLEVFDFKPGPVEIANEAMSYFRNLEAKLK
;
A
#
# COMPACT_ATOMS: atom_id res chain seq x y z
N MET A 1 -5.02 10.39 -78.83
CA MET A 1 -5.23 9.06 -79.44
C MET A 1 -6.04 8.22 -78.50
N ASP A 2 -7.25 8.02 -78.91
CA ASP A 2 -8.33 7.29 -78.23
C ASP A 2 -8.10 5.78 -78.32
N ARG A 3 -8.44 5.03 -77.28
CA ARG A 3 -8.98 3.66 -77.42
C ARG A 3 -9.58 3.15 -76.11
N ARG A 4 -10.88 3.23 -76.06
CA ARG A 4 -11.78 2.41 -75.26
C ARG A 4 -11.70 0.96 -75.71
N ILE A 5 -11.79 -0.02 -74.83
CA ILE A 5 -12.41 -1.35 -75.07
C ILE A 5 -12.84 -2.01 -73.75
N PHE A 6 -14.11 -2.05 -73.52
CA PHE A 6 -15.05 -3.14 -73.23
C PHE A 6 -14.94 -3.98 -71.94
N LEU A 7 -15.98 -3.84 -71.16
CA LEU A 7 -16.50 -4.73 -70.13
C LEU A 7 -16.67 -6.19 -70.60
N ARG A 8 -16.39 -7.12 -69.71
CA ARG A 8 -17.24 -8.32 -69.53
C ARG A 8 -17.39 -8.61 -68.03
N ALA A 9 -18.62 -8.61 -67.57
CA ALA A 9 -19.06 -9.05 -66.25
C ALA A 9 -19.00 -10.57 -66.16
N SER A 10 -18.42 -11.09 -65.09
CA SER A 10 -18.57 -12.48 -64.68
C SER A 10 -19.16 -12.48 -63.26
N VAL A 11 -20.42 -12.90 -63.19
CA VAL A 11 -21.13 -13.16 -61.92
C VAL A 11 -20.52 -14.41 -61.32
N GLY A 12 -19.78 -14.25 -60.25
CA GLY A 12 -19.31 -15.32 -59.38
C GLY A 12 -20.05 -15.23 -58.05
N THR A 13 -20.94 -16.19 -57.82
CA THR A 13 -21.61 -16.44 -56.55
C THR A 13 -20.57 -16.79 -55.49
N PHE A 14 -20.29 -15.86 -54.55
CA PHE A 14 -19.56 -16.16 -53.33
C PHE A 14 -20.53 -16.54 -52.22
N GLY A 15 -20.51 -17.80 -51.85
CA GLY A 15 -21.19 -18.32 -50.68
C GLY A 15 -20.59 -17.68 -49.42
N ALA A 16 -21.47 -17.06 -48.62
CA ALA A 16 -21.14 -16.51 -47.34
C ALA A 16 -20.89 -17.65 -46.35
N PHE A 17 -19.62 -17.92 -46.06
CA PHE A 17 -19.27 -18.66 -44.84
C PHE A 17 -19.40 -17.68 -43.66
N ALA A 18 -20.48 -17.82 -42.91
CA ALA A 18 -20.62 -17.23 -41.60
C ALA A 18 -19.63 -17.90 -40.65
N ALA A 19 -18.46 -17.27 -40.40
CA ALA A 19 -17.59 -17.66 -39.30
C ALA A 19 -18.26 -17.23 -38.01
N ASP A 20 -18.83 -18.20 -37.32
CA ASP A 20 -19.33 -18.07 -35.95
C ASP A 20 -18.13 -17.79 -35.02
N ARG A 21 -17.85 -16.50 -34.81
CA ARG A 21 -16.95 -16.05 -33.77
C ARG A 21 -17.68 -16.10 -32.44
N GLY A 22 -17.77 -17.29 -31.89
CA GLY A 22 -18.16 -17.51 -30.49
C GLY A 22 -17.23 -16.76 -29.58
N GLY A 23 -17.45 -15.45 -29.42
CA GLY A 23 -16.82 -14.63 -28.40
C GLY A 23 -17.32 -15.12 -27.04
N TRP A 24 -16.51 -15.92 -26.37
CA TRP A 24 -16.70 -16.23 -24.96
C TRP A 24 -16.45 -14.92 -24.18
N ALA A 25 -17.46 -14.06 -24.15
CA ALA A 25 -17.50 -12.98 -23.18
C ALA A 25 -17.71 -13.64 -21.80
N PHE A 26 -16.63 -13.97 -21.12
CA PHE A 26 -16.68 -14.12 -19.68
C PHE A 26 -17.04 -12.74 -19.10
N GLN A 27 -18.32 -12.41 -19.08
CA GLN A 27 -18.87 -11.42 -18.19
C GLN A 27 -18.77 -12.02 -16.77
N SER A 28 -17.59 -11.90 -16.15
CA SER A 28 -17.51 -12.04 -14.73
C SER A 28 -18.45 -11.00 -14.13
N LYS A 29 -19.52 -11.44 -13.46
CA LYS A 29 -20.29 -10.56 -12.59
C LYS A 29 -19.26 -9.84 -11.73
N VAL A 30 -19.07 -8.55 -11.94
CA VAL A 30 -18.24 -7.69 -11.09
C VAL A 30 -19.01 -7.59 -9.77
N THR A 31 -18.83 -8.57 -8.92
CA THR A 31 -19.22 -8.46 -7.52
C THR A 31 -18.30 -7.41 -6.92
N ASN A 32 -18.86 -6.40 -6.25
CA ASN A 32 -18.03 -5.46 -5.49
C ASN A 32 -17.09 -6.27 -4.58
N PRO A 33 -15.79 -5.98 -4.60
CA PRO A 33 -14.86 -6.72 -3.76
C PRO A 33 -15.25 -6.57 -2.29
N ARG A 34 -15.06 -7.64 -1.52
CA ARG A 34 -15.35 -7.66 -0.07
C ARG A 34 -14.44 -6.70 0.69
N PHE A 35 -13.21 -6.53 0.19
CA PHE A 35 -12.21 -5.63 0.78
C PHE A 35 -11.96 -4.40 -0.08
N LYS A 36 -11.49 -3.33 0.55
CA LYS A 36 -11.02 -2.13 -0.13
C LYS A 36 -9.54 -2.31 -0.48
N TYR A 37 -9.24 -2.54 -1.75
CA TYR A 37 -7.86 -2.69 -2.19
C TYR A 37 -7.24 -1.37 -2.59
N SER A 38 -6.03 -1.14 -2.09
CA SER A 38 -5.10 -0.09 -2.54
C SER A 38 -3.79 -0.71 -3.02
N ILE A 39 -2.95 0.08 -3.64
CA ILE A 39 -1.62 -0.32 -4.07
C ILE A 39 -0.62 0.78 -3.73
N CYS A 40 0.56 0.37 -3.28
CA CYS A 40 1.69 1.23 -3.01
C CYS A 40 2.30 1.74 -4.32
N ASN A 41 2.46 3.05 -4.44
CA ASN A 41 2.74 3.68 -5.73
C ASN A 41 4.20 3.55 -6.20
N GLU A 42 5.12 3.10 -5.36
CA GLU A 42 6.50 2.86 -5.77
C GLU A 42 6.63 1.78 -6.85
N VAL A 43 5.64 0.92 -6.99
CA VAL A 43 5.52 0.00 -8.14
C VAL A 43 5.58 0.77 -9.47
N PHE A 44 5.13 2.02 -9.47
CA PHE A 44 5.09 2.94 -10.60
C PHE A 44 6.09 4.11 -10.48
N GLU A 45 7.14 3.99 -9.68
CA GLU A 45 8.05 5.09 -9.31
C GLU A 45 8.53 5.94 -10.49
N LYS A 46 8.77 5.31 -11.65
CA LYS A 46 9.30 6.00 -12.84
C LYS A 46 8.21 6.57 -13.77
N TRP A 47 6.95 6.43 -13.40
CA TRP A 47 5.84 6.88 -14.22
C TRP A 47 5.37 8.27 -13.80
N ASP A 48 4.75 8.98 -14.75
CA ASP A 48 3.93 10.15 -14.41
C ASP A 48 2.82 9.76 -13.44
N PHE A 49 2.54 10.62 -12.46
CA PHE A 49 1.57 10.32 -11.40
C PHE A 49 0.15 10.08 -11.92
N ALA A 50 -0.27 10.85 -12.94
CA ALA A 50 -1.60 10.68 -13.54
C ALA A 50 -1.67 9.34 -14.32
N ALA A 51 -0.61 9.00 -15.05
CA ALA A 51 -0.51 7.72 -15.73
C ALA A 51 -0.54 6.54 -14.73
N SER A 52 0.14 6.68 -13.60
CA SER A 52 0.11 5.69 -12.51
C SER A 52 -1.29 5.52 -11.94
N CYS A 53 -1.97 6.61 -11.59
CA CYS A 53 -3.34 6.57 -11.08
C CYS A 53 -4.30 5.91 -12.07
N LYS A 54 -4.19 6.22 -13.36
CA LYS A 54 -5.00 5.61 -14.41
C LYS A 54 -4.77 4.10 -14.50
N ALA A 55 -3.52 3.64 -14.50
CA ALA A 55 -3.17 2.22 -14.55
C ALA A 55 -3.68 1.48 -13.31
N ILE A 56 -3.49 2.05 -12.12
CA ILE A 56 -3.99 1.52 -10.84
C ILE A 56 -5.51 1.34 -10.88
N ARG A 57 -6.24 2.35 -11.37
CA ARG A 57 -7.69 2.28 -11.50
C ARG A 57 -8.14 1.22 -12.50
N GLN A 58 -7.46 1.12 -13.64
CA GLN A 58 -7.73 0.11 -14.67
C GLN A 58 -7.51 -1.31 -14.18
N ALA A 59 -6.50 -1.55 -13.34
CA ALA A 59 -6.29 -2.85 -12.69
C ALA A 59 -7.41 -3.21 -11.69
N GLY A 60 -8.19 -2.23 -11.23
CA GLY A 60 -9.36 -2.45 -10.37
C GLY A 60 -9.18 -2.07 -8.91
N TYR A 61 -8.11 -1.39 -8.56
CA TYR A 61 -7.93 -0.84 -7.21
C TYR A 61 -8.88 0.33 -6.95
N ALA A 62 -9.29 0.47 -5.70
CA ALA A 62 -10.14 1.57 -5.23
C ALA A 62 -9.33 2.70 -4.59
N GLY A 63 -8.07 2.45 -4.25
CA GLY A 63 -7.20 3.41 -3.59
C GLY A 63 -5.75 3.31 -4.01
N ILE A 64 -5.00 4.35 -3.64
CA ILE A 64 -3.56 4.46 -3.81
C ILE A 64 -2.92 4.81 -2.46
N GLU A 65 -1.82 4.17 -2.15
CA GLU A 65 -0.96 4.47 -1.02
C GLU A 65 0.35 5.07 -1.55
N ILE A 66 0.79 6.17 -0.96
CA ILE A 66 1.86 6.97 -1.55
C ILE A 66 3.14 6.86 -0.71
N ALA A 67 4.24 6.52 -1.37
CA ALA A 67 5.59 6.69 -0.85
C ALA A 67 6.06 8.13 -1.17
N PRO A 68 6.25 9.00 -0.17
CA PRO A 68 6.57 10.42 -0.42
C PRO A 68 7.80 10.63 -1.30
N PHE A 69 8.81 9.76 -1.21
CA PHE A 69 10.05 9.85 -2.00
C PHE A 69 9.81 9.72 -3.52
N THR A 70 8.70 9.14 -3.95
CA THR A 70 8.34 9.06 -5.37
C THR A 70 7.88 10.40 -5.94
N LEU A 71 7.55 11.35 -5.07
CA LEU A 71 7.05 12.66 -5.45
C LEU A 71 8.12 13.75 -5.31
N ALA A 72 8.95 13.70 -4.27
CA ALA A 72 10.05 14.62 -4.01
C ALA A 72 11.00 14.07 -2.95
N GLU A 73 12.22 14.62 -2.86
CA GLU A 73 13.19 14.28 -1.80
C GLU A 73 12.67 14.69 -0.41
N SER A 74 11.87 15.75 -0.32
CA SER A 74 11.24 16.22 0.91
C SER A 74 9.79 16.61 0.67
N VAL A 75 8.89 16.35 1.63
CA VAL A 75 7.52 16.88 1.57
C VAL A 75 7.45 18.40 1.68
N ASP A 76 8.54 19.05 2.11
CA ASP A 76 8.69 20.51 2.08
C ASP A 76 8.74 21.04 0.64
N ASP A 77 9.20 20.25 -0.31
CA ASP A 77 9.28 20.61 -1.73
C ASP A 77 7.93 20.48 -2.45
N ILE A 78 6.95 19.85 -1.79
CA ILE A 78 5.59 19.65 -2.32
C ILE A 78 4.68 20.75 -1.76
N ASN A 79 4.62 21.89 -2.45
CA ASN A 79 3.82 23.04 -2.02
C ASN A 79 2.30 22.74 -2.07
N ALA A 80 1.50 23.63 -1.48
CA ALA A 80 0.05 23.46 -1.38
C ALA A 80 -0.65 23.35 -2.75
N ALA A 81 -0.14 24.00 -3.79
CA ALA A 81 -0.69 23.90 -5.15
C ALA A 81 -0.47 22.48 -5.71
N ARG A 82 0.75 21.94 -5.56
CA ARG A 82 1.06 20.56 -6.00
C ARG A 82 0.28 19.52 -5.20
N ARG A 83 0.08 19.69 -3.89
CA ARG A 83 -0.78 18.78 -3.07
C ARG A 83 -2.22 18.77 -3.59
N ARG A 84 -2.79 19.94 -3.93
CA ARG A 84 -4.13 20.02 -4.53
C ARG A 84 -4.21 19.35 -5.90
N GLU A 85 -3.20 19.53 -6.73
CA GLU A 85 -3.10 18.90 -8.05
C GLU A 85 -3.08 17.36 -7.91
N LEU A 86 -2.21 16.80 -7.07
CA LEU A 86 -2.11 15.35 -6.82
C LEU A 86 -3.46 14.79 -6.34
N ARG A 87 -4.14 15.45 -5.42
CA ARG A 87 -5.51 15.08 -5.01
C ARG A 87 -6.51 15.12 -6.16
N GLY A 88 -6.40 16.15 -6.98
CA GLY A 88 -7.25 16.31 -8.18
C GLY A 88 -7.10 15.13 -9.14
N ILE A 89 -5.85 14.71 -9.39
CA ILE A 89 -5.52 13.56 -10.24
C ILE A 89 -6.11 12.27 -9.67
N MET A 90 -5.87 11.96 -8.39
CA MET A 90 -6.46 10.78 -7.75
C MET A 90 -7.99 10.76 -7.88
N ARG A 91 -8.62 11.90 -7.61
CA ARG A 91 -10.08 12.04 -7.67
C ARG A 91 -10.63 11.87 -9.09
N SER A 92 -9.96 12.44 -10.11
CA SER A 92 -10.39 12.33 -11.51
C SER A 92 -10.35 10.88 -12.02
N GLU A 93 -9.42 10.08 -11.51
CA GLU A 93 -9.32 8.65 -11.82
C GLU A 93 -10.22 7.79 -10.91
N GLY A 94 -10.95 8.37 -9.96
CA GLY A 94 -11.82 7.65 -9.03
C GLY A 94 -11.06 6.83 -7.99
N LEU A 95 -9.85 7.25 -7.63
CA LEU A 95 -9.04 6.65 -6.57
C LEU A 95 -9.20 7.42 -5.27
N ALA A 96 -9.37 6.70 -4.17
CA ALA A 96 -9.24 7.25 -2.84
C ALA A 96 -7.77 7.25 -2.39
N PHE A 97 -7.40 8.23 -1.58
CA PHE A 97 -6.13 8.22 -0.88
C PHE A 97 -6.20 7.25 0.31
N ALA A 98 -5.38 6.22 0.33
CA ALA A 98 -5.32 5.23 1.41
C ALA A 98 -4.40 5.69 2.54
N GLY A 99 -3.25 6.26 2.20
CA GLY A 99 -2.26 6.66 3.17
C GLY A 99 -0.88 6.90 2.59
N LEU A 100 0.10 6.94 3.49
CA LEU A 100 1.52 7.06 3.17
C LEU A 100 2.28 5.87 3.76
N HIS A 101 3.32 5.42 3.06
CA HIS A 101 4.29 4.43 3.54
C HIS A 101 5.72 4.86 3.15
N TRP A 102 6.76 4.10 3.52
CA TRP A 102 8.16 4.50 3.32
C TRP A 102 8.48 5.92 3.81
N LEU A 103 7.91 6.30 4.93
CA LEU A 103 7.87 7.68 5.45
C LEU A 103 9.24 8.34 5.64
N LEU A 104 10.25 7.54 5.98
CA LEU A 104 11.55 8.03 6.42
C LEU A 104 12.68 7.71 5.44
N LEU A 105 12.37 7.22 4.23
CA LEU A 105 13.39 6.88 3.24
C LEU A 105 14.16 8.11 2.78
N THR A 106 13.49 9.23 2.68
CA THR A 106 14.03 10.55 2.37
C THR A 106 13.40 11.63 3.26
N PRO A 107 14.12 12.70 3.57
CA PRO A 107 15.56 12.93 3.37
C PRO A 107 16.47 11.94 4.12
N LYS A 108 17.66 11.67 3.58
CA LYS A 108 18.58 10.61 4.07
C LYS A 108 19.09 10.77 5.51
N TRP A 109 18.99 11.96 6.10
CA TRP A 109 19.41 12.23 7.47
C TRP A 109 18.40 11.81 8.55
N LEU A 110 17.21 11.36 8.16
CA LEU A 110 16.16 10.96 9.10
C LEU A 110 16.57 9.72 9.91
N GLN A 111 16.47 9.82 11.24
CA GLN A 111 16.76 8.75 12.19
C GLN A 111 15.91 8.97 13.45
N VAL A 112 14.82 8.20 13.58
CA VAL A 112 13.82 8.43 14.64
C VAL A 112 14.14 7.81 15.98
N VAL A 113 15.13 6.91 16.04
CA VAL A 113 15.50 6.18 17.28
C VAL A 113 16.96 6.36 17.70
N THR A 114 17.77 7.09 16.92
CA THR A 114 19.21 7.27 17.15
C THR A 114 19.52 7.80 18.56
N ALA A 115 20.74 7.51 19.06
CA ALA A 115 21.27 8.07 20.31
C ALA A 115 21.44 9.60 20.22
N ASP A 116 21.76 10.12 19.02
CA ASP A 116 21.86 11.57 18.80
C ASP A 116 20.48 12.24 18.96
N ARG A 117 20.35 12.96 20.09
CA ARG A 117 19.13 13.67 20.45
C ARG A 117 18.74 14.72 19.40
N GLY A 118 19.71 15.45 18.87
CA GLY A 118 19.44 16.53 17.91
C GLY A 118 18.92 15.99 16.58
N ILE A 119 19.49 14.87 16.07
CA ILE A 119 18.99 14.20 14.88
C ILE A 119 17.60 13.64 15.15
N ARG A 120 17.39 13.00 16.29
CA ARG A 120 16.10 12.42 16.64
C ARG A 120 14.99 13.47 16.75
N GLU A 121 15.23 14.58 17.43
CA GLU A 121 14.26 15.68 17.54
C GLU A 121 13.92 16.30 16.19
N ARG A 122 14.90 16.52 15.33
CA ARG A 122 14.67 16.99 13.96
C ARG A 122 13.88 16.00 13.11
N SER A 123 14.15 14.69 13.28
CA SER A 123 13.42 13.64 12.56
C SER A 123 11.94 13.61 12.96
N TRP A 124 11.63 13.77 14.24
CA TRP A 124 10.24 13.84 14.70
C TRP A 124 9.56 15.18 14.33
N ALA A 125 10.33 16.26 14.25
CA ALA A 125 9.81 17.52 13.70
C ALA A 125 9.44 17.38 12.21
N TYR A 126 10.26 16.67 11.43
CA TYR A 126 9.91 16.35 10.05
C TYR A 126 8.71 15.40 9.95
N PHE A 127 8.57 14.44 10.88
CA PHE A 127 7.41 13.56 10.92
C PHE A 127 6.09 14.32 11.10
N ARG A 128 6.08 15.45 11.82
CA ARG A 128 4.90 16.34 11.88
C ARG A 128 4.54 16.90 10.51
N LYS A 129 5.53 17.25 9.68
CA LYS A 129 5.28 17.70 8.31
C LYS A 129 4.72 16.59 7.42
N LEU A 130 5.14 15.35 7.64
CA LEU A 130 4.53 14.18 6.99
C LEU A 130 3.07 13.99 7.40
N ILE A 131 2.72 14.21 8.67
CA ILE A 131 1.34 14.20 9.15
C ILE A 131 0.51 15.27 8.42
N ASP A 132 1.02 16.51 8.33
CA ASP A 132 0.35 17.59 7.60
C ASP A 132 0.21 17.27 6.11
N PHE A 133 1.24 16.71 5.49
CA PHE A 133 1.19 16.26 4.11
C PHE A 133 0.13 15.16 3.91
N CYS A 134 0.09 14.16 4.79
CA CYS A 134 -0.91 13.09 4.75
C CYS A 134 -2.33 13.65 4.83
N ALA A 135 -2.59 14.56 5.77
CA ALA A 135 -3.90 15.21 5.93
C ALA A 135 -4.29 16.05 4.70
N ASP A 136 -3.31 16.71 4.07
CA ASP A 136 -3.54 17.50 2.86
C ASP A 136 -3.82 16.62 1.63
N MET A 137 -3.34 15.37 1.60
CA MET A 137 -3.56 14.45 0.48
C MET A 137 -4.94 13.79 0.51
N GLY A 138 -5.54 13.60 1.69
CA GLY A 138 -6.88 13.03 1.80
C GLY A 138 -7.33 12.83 3.25
N GLU A 139 -8.62 12.59 3.43
CA GLU A 139 -9.21 12.37 4.75
C GLU A 139 -8.89 10.97 5.27
N LYS A 140 -8.67 10.88 6.60
CA LYS A 140 -8.46 9.60 7.31
C LYS A 140 -7.28 8.78 6.77
N GLY A 141 -6.24 9.46 6.26
CA GLY A 141 -5.04 8.79 5.77
C GLY A 141 -4.34 8.00 6.88
N VAL A 142 -3.78 6.85 6.50
CA VAL A 142 -2.93 6.04 7.37
C VAL A 142 -1.48 6.31 7.02
N MET A 143 -0.63 6.48 8.02
CA MET A 143 0.82 6.61 7.85
C MET A 143 1.50 5.36 8.38
N VAL A 144 1.99 4.51 7.48
CA VAL A 144 2.71 3.28 7.84
C VAL A 144 4.14 3.62 8.25
N LEU A 145 4.45 3.47 9.53
CA LEU A 145 5.79 3.66 10.06
C LEU A 145 6.55 2.33 10.06
N GLY A 146 7.09 1.97 8.90
CA GLY A 146 8.05 0.91 8.67
C GLY A 146 9.48 1.48 8.64
N SER A 147 10.05 1.67 7.45
CA SER A 147 11.36 2.32 7.22
C SER A 147 12.50 1.75 8.07
N PRO A 148 12.94 0.51 7.83
CA PRO A 148 13.82 -0.25 8.75
C PRO A 148 15.12 0.46 9.11
N LYS A 149 15.81 1.05 8.12
CA LYS A 149 17.11 1.71 8.33
C LYS A 149 17.05 2.93 9.24
N GLN A 150 15.92 3.61 9.28
CA GLN A 150 15.71 4.80 10.09
C GLN A 150 15.19 4.46 11.50
N ARG A 151 14.95 3.17 11.76
CA ARG A 151 14.37 2.63 12.98
C ARG A 151 15.19 1.50 13.60
N THR A 152 16.42 1.26 13.14
CA THR A 152 17.37 0.35 13.78
C THR A 152 18.07 1.01 14.97
N SER A 153 18.52 0.23 15.95
CA SER A 153 19.07 0.74 17.21
C SER A 153 20.32 1.61 17.08
N GLN A 154 21.08 1.49 16.01
CA GLN A 154 22.31 2.23 15.65
C GLN A 154 22.90 3.12 16.77
N GLY A 155 23.87 2.57 17.53
CA GLY A 155 24.52 3.28 18.63
C GLY A 155 23.74 3.33 19.95
N ASN A 156 22.52 2.73 19.99
CA ASN A 156 21.75 2.45 21.19
C ASN A 156 21.68 0.94 21.46
N THR A 157 21.12 0.55 22.60
CA THR A 157 20.52 -0.77 22.76
C THR A 157 19.14 -0.81 22.07
N ALA A 158 18.69 -1.99 21.67
CA ALA A 158 17.33 -2.15 21.11
C ALA A 158 16.24 -1.66 22.09
N ALA A 159 16.45 -1.79 23.39
CA ALA A 159 15.53 -1.29 24.42
C ALA A 159 15.46 0.25 24.44
N GLU A 160 16.61 0.93 24.37
CA GLU A 160 16.66 2.40 24.30
C GLU A 160 16.07 2.92 22.98
N ALA A 161 16.37 2.27 21.86
CA ALA A 161 15.80 2.61 20.57
C ALA A 161 14.27 2.43 20.57
N THR A 162 13.76 1.35 21.16
CA THR A 162 12.32 1.13 21.33
C THR A 162 11.68 2.21 22.21
N LYS A 163 12.36 2.62 23.29
CA LYS A 163 11.90 3.72 24.13
C LYS A 163 11.86 5.03 23.34
N ASN A 164 12.91 5.35 22.60
CA ASN A 164 12.98 6.54 21.76
C ASN A 164 11.87 6.58 20.69
N LEU A 165 11.55 5.42 20.09
CA LEU A 165 10.44 5.27 19.16
C LEU A 165 9.10 5.58 19.83
N LYS A 166 8.85 4.98 21.01
CA LYS A 166 7.63 5.19 21.76
C LYS A 166 7.45 6.65 22.18
N ASP A 167 8.50 7.27 22.73
CA ASP A 167 8.47 8.67 23.14
C ASP A 167 8.23 9.61 21.95
N GLY A 168 8.85 9.32 20.80
CA GLY A 168 8.66 10.08 19.58
C GLY A 168 7.24 9.96 19.03
N LEU A 169 6.69 8.75 18.98
CA LEU A 169 5.29 8.52 18.59
C LEU A 169 4.33 9.26 19.51
N ALA A 170 4.54 9.18 20.82
CA ALA A 170 3.73 9.91 21.79
C ALA A 170 3.78 11.43 21.57
N SER A 171 4.94 11.97 21.19
CA SER A 171 5.15 13.40 20.95
C SER A 171 4.38 13.97 19.75
N VAL A 172 4.01 13.12 18.79
CA VAL A 172 3.29 13.53 17.56
C VAL A 172 1.83 13.07 17.54
N ALA A 173 1.42 12.24 18.50
CA ALA A 173 0.12 11.59 18.52
C ALA A 173 -1.06 12.58 18.56
N ALA A 174 -0.97 13.62 19.40
CA ALA A 174 -2.02 14.66 19.48
C ALA A 174 -2.17 15.39 18.13
N HIS A 175 -1.05 15.80 17.52
CA HIS A 175 -1.06 16.46 16.21
C HIS A 175 -1.67 15.56 15.12
N ALA A 176 -1.33 14.26 15.09
CA ALA A 176 -1.94 13.32 14.16
C ALA A 176 -3.46 13.23 14.36
N GLY A 177 -3.92 13.16 15.60
CA GLY A 177 -5.35 13.17 15.94
C GLY A 177 -6.08 14.43 15.48
N GLU A 178 -5.51 15.61 15.74
CA GLU A 178 -6.04 16.91 15.30
C GLU A 178 -6.14 17.00 13.77
N ARG A 179 -5.19 16.38 13.06
CA ARG A 179 -5.17 16.33 11.60
C ARG A 179 -6.02 15.19 11.01
N GLY A 180 -6.65 14.34 11.83
CA GLY A 180 -7.44 13.21 11.39
C GLY A 180 -6.62 12.08 10.74
N VAL A 181 -5.32 11.99 11.05
CA VAL A 181 -4.37 11.01 10.52
C VAL A 181 -4.14 9.90 11.55
N THR A 182 -4.02 8.66 11.08
CA THR A 182 -3.63 7.52 11.92
C THR A 182 -2.20 7.10 11.61
N ILE A 183 -1.33 7.08 12.60
CA ILE A 183 0.01 6.49 12.50
C ILE A 183 -0.10 5.01 12.82
N ALA A 184 0.26 4.17 11.86
CA ALA A 184 0.27 2.71 12.01
C ALA A 184 1.70 2.22 12.18
N LEU A 185 2.07 1.87 13.40
CA LEU A 185 3.38 1.28 13.70
C LEU A 185 3.44 -0.13 13.12
N GLU A 186 4.35 -0.34 12.19
CA GLU A 186 4.57 -1.60 11.52
C GLU A 186 5.60 -2.44 12.27
N PRO A 187 5.29 -3.67 12.70
CA PRO A 187 6.33 -4.62 13.09
C PRO A 187 7.10 -5.07 11.84
N LEU A 188 8.42 -5.13 11.93
CA LEU A 188 9.30 -5.55 10.83
C LEU A 188 10.10 -6.78 11.23
N ALA A 189 10.39 -7.66 10.27
CA ALA A 189 11.19 -8.84 10.54
C ALA A 189 12.56 -8.49 11.12
N SER A 190 13.09 -9.33 12.02
CA SER A 190 14.35 -9.11 12.71
C SER A 190 15.57 -9.04 11.79
N LYS A 191 15.45 -9.58 10.57
CA LYS A 191 16.47 -9.42 9.52
C LYS A 191 16.62 -7.97 9.04
N ASP A 192 15.57 -7.14 9.20
CA ASP A 192 15.49 -5.79 8.66
C ASP A 192 15.71 -4.71 9.74
N THR A 193 15.33 -4.98 10.99
CA THR A 193 15.53 -4.10 12.14
C THR A 193 15.53 -4.91 13.45
N ASP A 194 16.17 -4.37 14.49
CA ASP A 194 16.15 -4.91 15.85
C ASP A 194 15.13 -4.20 16.77
N VAL A 195 14.24 -3.39 16.19
CA VAL A 195 13.27 -2.58 16.91
C VAL A 195 11.85 -2.90 16.45
N VAL A 196 11.04 -3.54 17.32
CA VAL A 196 9.64 -3.92 17.08
C VAL A 196 9.49 -4.94 15.95
N ASN A 197 9.62 -6.23 16.31
CA ASN A 197 9.67 -7.34 15.36
C ASN A 197 8.40 -8.19 15.33
N THR A 198 7.46 -7.99 16.27
CA THR A 198 6.22 -8.75 16.31
C THR A 198 5.01 -7.84 16.49
N LEU A 199 3.85 -8.34 16.07
CA LEU A 199 2.57 -7.64 16.23
C LEU A 199 2.24 -7.43 17.74
N ASP A 200 2.60 -8.38 18.60
CA ASP A 200 2.47 -8.24 20.05
C ASP A 200 3.30 -7.07 20.60
N GLN A 201 4.55 -6.90 20.12
CA GLN A 201 5.41 -5.78 20.53
C GLN A 201 4.82 -4.43 20.08
N SER A 202 4.39 -4.35 18.83
CA SER A 202 3.76 -3.15 18.28
C SER A 202 2.46 -2.80 19.03
N ALA A 203 1.58 -3.77 19.23
CA ALA A 203 0.32 -3.58 19.96
C ALA A 203 0.54 -3.14 21.42
N ARG A 204 1.59 -3.63 22.08
CA ARG A 204 1.99 -3.20 23.43
C ARG A 204 2.38 -1.73 23.45
N ILE A 205 3.23 -1.29 22.51
CA ILE A 205 3.66 0.11 22.40
C ILE A 205 2.45 1.02 22.16
N VAL A 206 1.58 0.65 21.24
CA VAL A 206 0.33 1.38 20.94
C VAL A 206 -0.53 1.52 22.19
N LYS A 207 -0.72 0.43 22.94
CA LYS A 207 -1.47 0.44 24.20
C LYS A 207 -0.83 1.33 25.26
N GLU A 208 0.48 1.32 25.39
CA GLU A 208 1.23 2.15 26.35
C GLU A 208 1.15 3.64 26.00
N ILE A 209 1.14 4.00 24.71
CA ILE A 209 0.94 5.39 24.25
C ILE A 209 -0.50 5.84 24.55
N GLY A 210 -1.49 4.97 24.38
CA GLY A 210 -2.88 5.21 24.77
C GLY A 210 -3.59 6.29 23.94
N ASN A 211 -3.04 6.69 22.77
CA ASN A 211 -3.64 7.69 21.90
C ASN A 211 -4.28 7.02 20.67
N PRO A 212 -5.55 7.30 20.34
CA PRO A 212 -6.25 6.64 19.22
C PRO A 212 -5.64 6.94 17.85
N ALA A 213 -4.86 8.02 17.69
CA ALA A 213 -4.16 8.34 16.46
C ALA A 213 -2.89 7.48 16.23
N VAL A 214 -2.41 6.74 17.25
CA VAL A 214 -1.31 5.80 17.12
C VAL A 214 -1.84 4.39 17.27
N GLN A 215 -1.68 3.60 16.23
CA GLN A 215 -2.22 2.26 16.10
C GLN A 215 -1.15 1.34 15.49
N THR A 216 -1.49 0.09 15.19
CA THR A 216 -0.61 -0.83 14.48
C THR A 216 -1.20 -1.25 13.13
N MET A 217 -0.43 -2.00 12.37
CA MET A 217 -0.85 -2.64 11.13
C MET A 217 -0.40 -4.11 11.10
N PHE A 218 -0.82 -4.82 10.08
CA PHE A 218 -0.38 -6.17 9.80
C PHE A 218 0.21 -6.22 8.39
N ASP A 219 1.43 -6.74 8.25
CA ASP A 219 2.09 -7.00 6.97
C ASP A 219 2.50 -8.48 6.90
N PHE A 220 2.09 -9.14 5.83
CA PHE A 220 2.41 -10.56 5.62
C PHE A 220 3.91 -10.80 5.48
N HIS A 221 4.64 -9.95 4.77
CA HIS A 221 6.08 -10.07 4.56
C HIS A 221 6.89 -10.06 5.86
N ASN A 222 6.41 -9.31 6.84
CA ASN A 222 7.11 -9.05 8.08
C ASN A 222 6.76 -10.04 9.23
N THR A 223 6.24 -11.23 8.90
CA THR A 223 5.77 -12.20 9.89
C THR A 223 6.78 -13.30 10.23
N ALA A 224 8.02 -13.20 9.77
CA ALA A 224 9.03 -14.27 9.98
C ALA A 224 9.35 -14.56 11.46
N ASP A 225 9.17 -13.58 12.34
CA ASP A 225 9.42 -13.71 13.79
C ASP A 225 8.17 -14.08 14.60
N GLU A 226 7.02 -14.20 13.96
CA GLU A 226 5.78 -14.60 14.60
C GLU A 226 5.79 -16.12 14.91
N ARG A 227 5.30 -16.49 16.07
CA ARG A 227 5.31 -17.89 16.54
C ARG A 227 3.94 -18.55 16.55
N GLU A 228 2.90 -17.77 16.43
CA GLU A 228 1.52 -18.25 16.40
C GLU A 228 0.94 -18.18 14.98
N PRO A 229 -0.16 -18.92 14.69
CA PRO A 229 -0.88 -18.77 13.44
C PRO A 229 -1.32 -17.32 13.22
N LEU A 230 -1.09 -16.80 12.00
CA LEU A 230 -1.29 -15.38 11.69
C LEU A 230 -2.74 -14.92 11.82
N ASP A 231 -3.69 -15.80 11.53
CA ASP A 231 -5.12 -15.57 11.72
C ASP A 231 -5.50 -15.38 13.20
N VAL A 232 -4.85 -16.12 14.10
CA VAL A 232 -5.01 -15.98 15.55
C VAL A 232 -4.45 -14.64 16.03
N LEU A 233 -3.27 -14.25 15.55
CA LEU A 233 -2.64 -12.96 15.86
C LEU A 233 -3.51 -11.80 15.36
N VAL A 234 -3.93 -11.83 14.11
CA VAL A 234 -4.80 -10.81 13.52
C VAL A 234 -6.11 -10.69 14.29
N LYS A 235 -6.74 -11.79 14.66
CA LYS A 235 -7.96 -11.79 15.48
C LYS A 235 -7.73 -11.15 16.84
N ARG A 236 -6.63 -11.48 17.53
CA ARG A 236 -6.27 -10.93 18.84
C ARG A 236 -6.09 -9.43 18.80
N HIS A 237 -5.39 -8.91 17.79
CA HIS A 237 -5.01 -7.50 17.69
C HIS A 237 -5.91 -6.68 16.76
N TYR A 238 -7.00 -7.26 16.26
CA TYR A 238 -7.90 -6.64 15.27
C TYR A 238 -8.30 -5.19 15.61
N ALA A 239 -8.60 -4.94 16.89
CA ALA A 239 -9.01 -3.62 17.35
C ALA A 239 -7.92 -2.53 17.14
N ALA A 240 -6.65 -2.91 17.14
CA ALA A 240 -5.52 -2.00 16.93
C ALA A 240 -5.01 -1.99 15.47
N ILE A 241 -5.32 -3.00 14.66
CA ILE A 241 -4.90 -3.06 13.26
C ILE A 241 -5.69 -2.04 12.45
N ARG A 242 -5.01 -1.09 11.79
CA ARG A 242 -5.64 -0.04 10.97
C ARG A 242 -5.35 -0.18 9.49
N HIS A 243 -4.36 -0.98 9.13
CA HIS A 243 -3.91 -1.18 7.77
C HIS A 243 -3.39 -2.60 7.58
N VAL A 244 -3.43 -3.11 6.36
CA VAL A 244 -2.89 -4.42 6.01
C VAL A 244 -2.07 -4.29 4.73
N HIS A 245 -0.79 -4.71 4.76
CA HIS A 245 0.02 -4.92 3.56
C HIS A 245 0.02 -6.38 3.14
N VAL A 246 -0.05 -6.62 1.85
CA VAL A 246 -0.08 -7.96 1.25
C VAL A 246 1.00 -8.08 0.19
N ASN A 247 1.85 -9.08 0.38
CA ASN A 247 2.93 -9.50 -0.50
C ASN A 247 3.29 -10.95 -0.17
N GLU A 248 4.01 -11.62 -1.05
CA GLU A 248 4.62 -12.91 -0.73
C GLU A 248 5.76 -12.73 0.27
N MET A 249 6.13 -13.80 0.96
CA MET A 249 7.22 -13.78 1.95
C MET A 249 8.57 -13.37 1.38
N ASP A 250 8.75 -13.49 0.08
CA ASP A 250 9.95 -13.06 -0.66
C ASP A 250 9.83 -11.66 -1.31
N GLY A 251 8.75 -10.94 -1.01
CA GLY A 251 8.51 -9.57 -1.48
C GLY A 251 7.94 -9.45 -2.88
N ARG A 252 7.59 -10.57 -3.54
CA ARG A 252 6.86 -10.55 -4.82
C ARG A 252 5.37 -10.29 -4.58
N HIS A 253 4.62 -10.06 -5.66
CA HIS A 253 3.17 -9.89 -5.55
C HIS A 253 2.45 -11.23 -5.24
N PRO A 254 1.30 -11.19 -4.55
CA PRO A 254 0.54 -12.38 -4.20
C PRO A 254 0.15 -13.24 -5.41
N GLY A 255 0.31 -14.55 -5.26
CA GLY A 255 0.02 -15.54 -6.29
C GLY A 255 1.25 -15.99 -7.10
N THR A 256 2.42 -15.39 -6.88
CA THR A 256 3.69 -15.84 -7.47
C THR A 256 4.46 -16.80 -6.58
N GLY A 257 4.07 -16.92 -5.32
CA GLY A 257 4.62 -17.82 -4.33
C GLY A 257 3.63 -18.90 -3.91
N ASN A 258 3.88 -19.49 -2.75
CA ASN A 258 3.08 -20.57 -2.19
C ASN A 258 2.44 -20.22 -0.83
N PHE A 259 2.45 -18.94 -0.45
CA PHE A 259 1.90 -18.55 0.83
C PHE A 259 0.37 -18.68 0.82
N ASP A 260 -0.20 -19.29 1.87
CA ASP A 260 -1.66 -19.41 2.01
C ASP A 260 -2.23 -18.19 2.76
N PHE A 261 -2.73 -17.21 2.02
CA PHE A 261 -3.35 -16.02 2.57
C PHE A 261 -4.76 -16.26 3.14
N ARG A 262 -5.41 -17.39 2.81
CA ARG A 262 -6.83 -17.64 3.14
C ARG A 262 -7.15 -17.54 4.63
N PRO A 263 -6.37 -18.10 5.57
CA PRO A 263 -6.73 -18.06 6.99
C PRO A 263 -6.89 -16.63 7.51
N VAL A 264 -5.94 -15.75 7.16
CA VAL A 264 -5.98 -14.34 7.57
C VAL A 264 -7.12 -13.60 6.88
N PHE A 265 -7.29 -13.77 5.56
CA PHE A 265 -8.38 -13.13 4.83
C PHE A 265 -9.77 -13.60 5.30
N GLN A 266 -9.92 -14.88 5.67
CA GLN A 266 -11.16 -15.37 6.29
C GLN A 266 -11.41 -14.66 7.63
N THR A 267 -10.41 -14.56 8.47
CA THR A 267 -10.50 -13.82 9.75
C THR A 267 -10.88 -12.36 9.54
N LEU A 268 -10.24 -11.68 8.57
CA LEU A 268 -10.60 -10.30 8.24
C LEU A 268 -12.05 -10.18 7.74
N ALA A 269 -12.52 -11.16 6.95
CA ALA A 269 -13.91 -11.20 6.48
C ALA A 269 -14.91 -11.42 7.63
N ASP A 270 -14.63 -12.38 8.51
CA ASP A 270 -15.48 -12.70 9.67
C ASP A 270 -15.59 -11.50 10.63
N LEU A 271 -14.50 -10.74 10.76
CA LEU A 271 -14.43 -9.53 11.57
C LEU A 271 -14.94 -8.28 10.83
N LYS A 272 -15.42 -8.42 9.59
CA LYS A 272 -15.95 -7.33 8.75
C LYS A 272 -14.95 -6.19 8.58
N TYR A 273 -13.70 -6.54 8.26
CA TYR A 273 -12.64 -5.56 8.04
C TYR A 273 -13.02 -4.61 6.90
N SER A 274 -13.05 -3.32 7.20
CA SER A 274 -13.53 -2.27 6.27
C SER A 274 -12.47 -1.22 5.93
N ARG A 275 -11.23 -1.44 6.39
CA ARG A 275 -10.08 -0.58 6.12
C ARG A 275 -9.34 -1.05 4.87
N TRP A 276 -8.23 -0.41 4.55
CA TRP A 276 -7.45 -0.73 3.35
C TRP A 276 -6.65 -2.02 3.51
N VAL A 277 -6.66 -2.81 2.43
CA VAL A 277 -5.73 -3.91 2.16
C VAL A 277 -4.90 -3.46 0.98
N SER A 278 -3.63 -3.16 1.20
CA SER A 278 -2.73 -2.55 0.23
C SER A 278 -1.71 -3.54 -0.30
N LEU A 279 -1.58 -3.59 -1.62
CA LEU A 279 -0.49 -4.31 -2.25
C LEU A 279 0.81 -3.51 -2.07
N GLU A 280 1.79 -4.09 -1.39
CA GLU A 280 3.16 -3.62 -1.31
C GLU A 280 4.09 -4.71 -1.83
N VAL A 281 5.02 -4.42 -2.71
CA VAL A 281 5.97 -5.39 -3.26
C VAL A 281 7.37 -4.81 -3.29
N PHE A 282 8.38 -5.69 -3.33
CA PHE A 282 9.79 -5.32 -3.36
C PHE A 282 10.52 -5.87 -4.59
N ASP A 283 9.89 -6.73 -5.40
CA ASP A 283 10.39 -7.17 -6.70
C ASP A 283 9.55 -6.54 -7.83
N PHE A 284 10.13 -5.58 -8.53
CA PHE A 284 9.48 -4.83 -9.61
C PHE A 284 9.78 -5.38 -11.00
N LYS A 285 10.49 -6.51 -11.11
CA LYS A 285 10.92 -7.09 -12.41
C LYS A 285 9.80 -7.36 -13.41
N PRO A 286 8.61 -7.84 -12.99
CA PRO A 286 7.51 -8.07 -13.94
C PRO A 286 6.99 -6.78 -14.59
N GLY A 287 7.21 -5.65 -13.92
CA GLY A 287 6.70 -4.36 -14.35
C GLY A 287 5.35 -3.99 -13.70
N PRO A 288 5.07 -2.68 -13.63
CA PRO A 288 3.98 -2.16 -12.79
C PRO A 288 2.58 -2.65 -13.20
N VAL A 289 2.32 -2.75 -14.48
CA VAL A 289 1.00 -3.16 -14.99
C VAL A 289 0.74 -4.63 -14.73
N GLU A 290 1.75 -5.48 -14.94
CA GLU A 290 1.67 -6.92 -14.69
C GLU A 290 1.45 -7.19 -13.19
N ILE A 291 2.29 -6.61 -12.33
CA ILE A 291 2.17 -6.71 -10.87
C ILE A 291 0.76 -6.32 -10.41
N ALA A 292 0.27 -5.16 -10.85
CA ALA A 292 -1.04 -4.65 -10.43
C ALA A 292 -2.19 -5.56 -10.88
N ASN A 293 -2.18 -6.05 -12.12
CA ASN A 293 -3.25 -6.88 -12.67
C ASN A 293 -3.24 -8.29 -12.08
N GLU A 294 -2.07 -8.92 -11.95
CA GLU A 294 -1.95 -10.28 -11.44
C GLU A 294 -2.33 -10.35 -9.95
N ALA A 295 -1.84 -9.41 -9.15
CA ALA A 295 -2.21 -9.31 -7.74
C ALA A 295 -3.73 -9.09 -7.57
N MET A 296 -4.34 -8.20 -8.34
CA MET A 296 -5.80 -7.98 -8.29
C MET A 296 -6.58 -9.21 -8.72
N SER A 297 -6.12 -9.92 -9.74
CA SER A 297 -6.72 -11.19 -10.17
C SER A 297 -6.64 -12.23 -9.05
N TYR A 298 -5.48 -12.33 -8.38
CA TYR A 298 -5.30 -13.20 -7.23
C TYR A 298 -6.27 -12.85 -6.09
N PHE A 299 -6.40 -11.58 -5.72
CA PHE A 299 -7.32 -11.14 -4.66
C PHE A 299 -8.77 -11.52 -4.95
N ARG A 300 -9.23 -11.32 -6.18
CA ARG A 300 -10.59 -11.73 -6.59
C ARG A 300 -10.80 -13.24 -6.47
N ASN A 301 -9.81 -14.02 -6.88
CA ASN A 301 -9.85 -15.47 -6.77
C ASN A 301 -9.79 -15.96 -5.31
N LEU A 302 -9.05 -15.25 -4.46
CA LEU A 302 -8.98 -15.52 -3.04
C LEU A 302 -10.33 -15.24 -2.36
N GLU A 303 -10.93 -14.07 -2.63
CA GLU A 303 -12.24 -13.69 -2.07
C GLU A 303 -13.35 -14.68 -2.45
N ALA A 304 -13.34 -15.19 -3.69
CA ALA A 304 -14.31 -16.18 -4.15
C ALA A 304 -14.26 -17.50 -3.38
N LYS A 305 -13.16 -17.76 -2.65
CA LYS A 305 -12.96 -18.96 -1.82
C LYS A 305 -13.24 -18.75 -0.34
N LEU A 306 -13.54 -17.50 0.07
CA LEU A 306 -13.91 -17.18 1.45
C LEU A 306 -15.39 -17.53 1.69
N LYS A 307 -15.70 -17.88 2.95
CA LYS A 307 -17.06 -18.22 3.41
C LYS A 307 -17.86 -16.98 3.82
#